data_bf8cbc2aa698709b0d2bbdd5dec072e8
#
_entry.id   bf8cbc2aa698709b0d2bbdd5dec072e8
#
_cell.length_a   1.000
_cell.length_b   1.000
_cell.length_c   1.000
_cell.angle_alpha   90.00
_cell.angle_beta   90.00
_cell.angle_gamma   90.00
#
_symmetry.space_group_name_H-M   'P 1'
#
loop_
_entity.id
_entity.type
_entity.pdbx_description
1 polymer ?
#
loop_
_entity_poly.entity_id
_entity_poly.type
_entity_poly.pdbx_seq_one_letter_code
_entity_poly.pdbx_strand_id
1 'polypeptide(L)'
;MTSQKCKGARDLLPKDTEAFRYIEDIFRRSCLSWGYQEVRTPTLEYLHLFTAAGTLTPDMLSKVYSFLDWDGWSGERVVLRPDGTIPVARLYIENLSQQEIARLFYVANVFAFEETGKENRERWQCGVELIGSDKPASDVELILLAVETLRSLNVGDIQIKLSHAGVLKALLKELKLEADKEIRLLDQVFDGNWQVLMETKPSNSDIGRLISLLLDLRGKTSGFLENLKALPQIPANLKSALDNFSEIAGFLDALSCNYQIDITSTRGFEYYTGLCFQFSAKGEKIGSGGRYDNLIPLIGGKNTPACGFALYADPIINLIQPQAKRKTEQGILVRCDKMTPDSIKTGFQLAQSLRQAGYATELDFSGRQANRHWIIAVQEKPPSFLVINQARNQKKEASSIVEAVKMVGGSA
;
A
#
# COMPACT_ATOMS: atom_id res chain seq x y z
N MET A 1 28.89 -24.24 -5.34
CA MET A 1 27.60 -23.56 -5.59
C MET A 1 27.72 -22.19 -4.98
N THR A 2 27.51 -21.12 -5.76
CA THR A 2 27.40 -19.76 -5.23
C THR A 2 26.00 -19.58 -4.62
N SER A 3 25.94 -19.04 -3.39
CA SER A 3 24.66 -18.69 -2.76
C SER A 3 24.00 -17.57 -3.58
N GLN A 4 22.86 -17.85 -4.20
CA GLN A 4 22.08 -16.91 -4.98
C GLN A 4 20.62 -16.91 -4.54
N LYS A 5 20.02 -15.73 -4.46
CA LYS A 5 18.59 -15.57 -4.27
C LYS A 5 17.82 -15.86 -5.56
N CYS A 6 16.54 -16.19 -5.45
CA CYS A 6 15.68 -16.40 -6.61
C CYS A 6 15.63 -15.15 -7.49
N LYS A 7 15.52 -15.36 -8.81
CA LYS A 7 15.36 -14.28 -9.78
C LYS A 7 14.10 -13.45 -9.46
N GLY A 8 14.22 -12.14 -9.43
CA GLY A 8 13.11 -11.25 -9.05
C GLY A 8 12.80 -11.20 -7.54
N ALA A 9 13.57 -11.90 -6.70
CA ALA A 9 13.53 -11.75 -5.25
C ALA A 9 14.57 -10.73 -4.76
N ARG A 10 14.28 -10.05 -3.68
CA ARG A 10 15.21 -9.10 -3.04
C ARG A 10 15.28 -9.33 -1.54
N ASP A 11 16.42 -9.01 -0.96
CA ASP A 11 16.57 -8.88 0.48
C ASP A 11 16.30 -7.42 0.87
N LEU A 12 15.61 -7.21 1.97
CA LEU A 12 15.49 -5.90 2.60
C LEU A 12 16.59 -5.75 3.63
N LEU A 13 17.56 -4.89 3.34
CA LEU A 13 18.63 -4.57 4.26
C LEU A 13 18.13 -3.69 5.42
N PRO A 14 18.91 -3.51 6.52
CA PRO A 14 18.45 -2.74 7.68
C PRO A 14 17.88 -1.36 7.35
N LYS A 15 18.48 -0.63 6.42
CA LYS A 15 17.97 0.68 5.98
C LYS A 15 16.63 0.58 5.25
N ASP A 16 16.48 -0.44 4.40
CA ASP A 16 15.22 -0.66 3.65
C ASP A 16 14.11 -1.03 4.62
N THR A 17 14.42 -1.93 5.58
CA THR A 17 13.48 -2.36 6.64
C THR A 17 13.05 -1.18 7.51
N GLU A 18 13.95 -0.26 7.82
CA GLU A 18 13.63 0.95 8.59
C GLU A 18 12.66 1.86 7.83
N ALA A 19 12.89 2.08 6.54
CA ALA A 19 11.98 2.85 5.69
C ALA A 19 10.61 2.18 5.56
N PHE A 20 10.57 0.84 5.41
CA PHE A 20 9.33 0.07 5.44
C PHE A 20 8.56 0.23 6.74
N ARG A 21 9.23 0.07 7.90
CA ARG A 21 8.61 0.26 9.22
C ARG A 21 8.04 1.66 9.40
N TYR A 22 8.74 2.67 8.90
CA TYR A 22 8.23 4.04 8.95
C TYR A 22 6.92 4.19 8.17
N ILE A 23 6.83 3.61 6.95
CA ILE A 23 5.58 3.62 6.15
C ILE A 23 4.47 2.88 6.90
N GLU A 24 4.76 1.66 7.39
CA GLU A 24 3.79 0.86 8.14
C GLU A 24 3.25 1.58 9.37
N ASP A 25 4.12 2.23 10.14
CA ASP A 25 3.74 2.94 11.38
C ASP A 25 2.84 4.15 11.09
N ILE A 26 3.14 4.92 10.04
CA ILE A 26 2.32 6.05 9.62
C ILE A 26 0.97 5.56 9.11
N PHE A 27 0.97 4.57 8.21
CA PHE A 27 -0.24 3.99 7.64
C PHE A 27 -1.17 3.44 8.72
N ARG A 28 -0.65 2.63 9.66
CA ARG A 28 -1.43 2.10 10.79
C ARG A 28 -2.05 3.21 11.63
N ARG A 29 -1.27 4.24 11.98
CA ARG A 29 -1.78 5.37 12.75
C ARG A 29 -2.90 6.10 12.02
N SER A 30 -2.74 6.37 10.74
CA SER A 30 -3.78 6.98 9.92
C SER A 30 -5.05 6.13 9.90
N CYS A 31 -4.95 4.84 9.59
CA CYS A 31 -6.10 3.93 9.57
C CYS A 31 -6.82 3.85 10.92
N LEU A 32 -6.07 3.69 12.02
CA LEU A 32 -6.65 3.64 13.36
C LEU A 32 -7.36 4.95 13.74
N SER A 33 -6.81 6.12 13.35
CA SER A 33 -7.43 7.41 13.62
C SER A 33 -8.74 7.62 12.85
N TRP A 34 -8.92 6.94 11.72
CA TRP A 34 -10.15 6.91 10.95
C TRP A 34 -11.11 5.77 11.34
N GLY A 35 -10.80 5.03 12.41
CA GLY A 35 -11.65 3.96 12.94
C GLY A 35 -11.56 2.62 12.20
N TYR A 36 -10.53 2.42 11.38
CA TYR A 36 -10.28 1.13 10.72
C TYR A 36 -9.57 0.16 11.65
N GLN A 37 -9.81 -1.13 11.48
CA GLN A 37 -9.25 -2.23 12.27
C GLN A 37 -8.27 -3.05 11.44
N GLU A 38 -7.11 -3.39 12.04
CA GLU A 38 -6.09 -4.20 11.36
C GLU A 38 -6.54 -5.66 11.24
N VAL A 39 -6.37 -6.23 10.06
CA VAL A 39 -6.56 -7.66 9.81
C VAL A 39 -5.33 -8.24 9.14
N ARG A 40 -5.15 -9.56 9.30
CA ARG A 40 -4.08 -10.32 8.63
C ARG A 40 -4.66 -11.58 8.02
N THR A 41 -4.43 -11.74 6.74
CA THR A 41 -4.83 -12.92 5.97
C THR A 41 -3.64 -13.83 5.71
N PRO A 42 -3.85 -15.12 5.48
CA PRO A 42 -2.79 -16.04 5.05
C PRO A 42 -2.10 -15.57 3.76
N THR A 43 -0.85 -15.97 3.58
CA THR A 43 -0.12 -15.74 2.33
C THR A 43 -0.59 -16.70 1.21
N LEU A 44 -1.08 -17.88 1.61
CA LEU A 44 -1.65 -18.88 0.72
C LEU A 44 -3.16 -18.77 0.72
N GLU A 45 -3.74 -18.78 -0.47
CA GLU A 45 -5.18 -18.78 -0.69
C GLU A 45 -5.52 -19.76 -1.81
N TYR A 46 -6.77 -20.19 -1.87
CA TYR A 46 -7.22 -21.06 -2.97
C TYR A 46 -7.33 -20.28 -4.28
N LEU A 47 -6.85 -20.88 -5.37
CA LEU A 47 -6.91 -20.28 -6.71
C LEU A 47 -8.33 -19.92 -7.12
N HIS A 48 -9.32 -20.74 -6.75
CA HIS A 48 -10.72 -20.54 -7.15
C HIS A 48 -11.30 -19.20 -6.63
N LEU A 49 -10.81 -18.66 -5.51
CA LEU A 49 -11.25 -17.34 -5.01
C LEU A 49 -10.95 -16.23 -6.02
N PHE A 50 -9.79 -16.27 -6.64
CA PHE A 50 -9.35 -15.26 -7.60
C PHE A 50 -9.99 -15.46 -8.97
N THR A 51 -10.21 -16.70 -9.39
CA THR A 51 -10.93 -16.99 -10.64
C THR A 51 -12.42 -16.67 -10.54
N ALA A 52 -13.07 -16.96 -9.41
CA ALA A 52 -14.46 -16.60 -9.18
C ALA A 52 -14.68 -15.07 -9.14
N ALA A 53 -13.74 -14.34 -8.58
CA ALA A 53 -13.77 -12.87 -8.57
C ALA A 53 -13.61 -12.23 -9.96
N GLY A 54 -13.28 -13.02 -11.00
CA GLY A 54 -13.02 -12.53 -12.35
C GLY A 54 -11.74 -11.67 -12.48
N THR A 55 -10.86 -11.75 -11.48
CA THR A 55 -9.64 -10.92 -11.42
C THR A 55 -8.45 -11.54 -12.15
N LEU A 56 -8.56 -12.81 -12.54
CA LEU A 56 -7.50 -13.52 -13.24
C LEU A 56 -7.90 -13.76 -14.70
N THR A 57 -7.58 -12.82 -15.57
CA THR A 57 -7.55 -13.08 -17.01
C THR A 57 -6.54 -14.19 -17.36
N PRO A 58 -6.61 -14.81 -18.53
CA PRO A 58 -5.62 -15.80 -18.95
C PRO A 58 -4.18 -15.30 -18.87
N ASP A 59 -3.93 -14.01 -19.15
CA ASP A 59 -2.61 -13.38 -19.02
C ASP A 59 -2.19 -13.26 -17.54
N MET A 60 -3.11 -12.87 -16.66
CA MET A 60 -2.84 -12.77 -15.22
C MET A 60 -2.65 -14.15 -14.58
N LEU A 61 -3.37 -15.19 -15.04
CA LEU A 61 -3.15 -16.57 -14.57
C LEU A 61 -1.71 -17.03 -14.79
N SER A 62 -1.09 -16.61 -15.90
CA SER A 62 0.32 -16.91 -16.18
C SER A 62 1.29 -16.23 -15.21
N LYS A 63 0.84 -15.17 -14.53
CA LYS A 63 1.64 -14.38 -13.57
C LYS A 63 1.41 -14.76 -12.11
N VAL A 64 0.59 -15.79 -11.85
CA VAL A 64 0.29 -16.25 -10.50
C VAL A 64 1.17 -17.42 -10.12
N TYR A 65 1.78 -17.38 -8.94
CA TYR A 65 2.46 -18.54 -8.35
C TYR A 65 1.42 -19.52 -7.81
N SER A 66 1.13 -20.57 -8.56
CA SER A 66 0.18 -21.62 -8.15
C SER A 66 0.83 -22.98 -8.06
N PHE A 67 0.42 -23.78 -7.08
CA PHE A 67 0.85 -25.15 -6.88
C PHE A 67 -0.28 -25.99 -6.26
N LEU A 68 -0.15 -27.31 -6.30
CA LEU A 68 -1.11 -28.20 -5.67
C LEU A 68 -0.95 -28.18 -4.16
N ASP A 69 -2.05 -28.11 -3.43
CA ASP A 69 -2.04 -28.31 -1.98
C ASP A 69 -1.71 -29.78 -1.67
N TRP A 70 -0.75 -29.99 -0.76
CA TRP A 70 -0.26 -31.33 -0.41
C TRP A 70 -1.08 -31.98 0.71
N ASP A 71 -2.36 -31.65 0.85
CA ASP A 71 -3.25 -32.36 1.78
C ASP A 71 -3.49 -33.84 1.39
N GLY A 72 -3.00 -34.21 0.22
CA GLY A 72 -3.01 -35.60 -0.30
C GLY A 72 -4.36 -36.06 -0.86
N TRP A 73 -5.43 -35.25 -0.75
CA TRP A 73 -6.80 -35.69 -1.06
C TRP A 73 -7.60 -34.76 -1.97
N SER A 74 -7.47 -33.44 -1.81
CA SER A 74 -8.35 -32.49 -2.54
C SER A 74 -7.92 -32.22 -3.97
N GLY A 75 -6.62 -32.29 -4.27
CA GLY A 75 -6.07 -31.88 -5.56
C GLY A 75 -6.31 -30.40 -5.87
N GLU A 76 -6.68 -29.60 -4.87
CA GLU A 76 -6.95 -28.17 -5.03
C GLU A 76 -5.67 -27.37 -5.30
N ARG A 77 -5.82 -26.30 -6.03
CA ARG A 77 -4.71 -25.39 -6.30
C ARG A 77 -4.74 -24.23 -5.32
N VAL A 78 -3.59 -24.00 -4.69
CA VAL A 78 -3.31 -22.83 -3.87
C VAL A 78 -2.39 -21.88 -4.62
N VAL A 79 -2.43 -20.61 -4.22
CA VAL A 79 -1.63 -19.54 -4.80
C VAL A 79 -0.93 -18.74 -3.71
N LEU A 80 0.25 -18.23 -4.01
CA LEU A 80 0.73 -17.06 -3.28
C LEU A 80 -0.16 -15.89 -3.69
N ARG A 81 -0.83 -15.25 -2.73
CA ARG A 81 -1.83 -14.20 -2.99
C ARG A 81 -1.29 -13.12 -3.95
N PRO A 82 -1.90 -12.93 -5.12
CA PRO A 82 -1.50 -11.87 -6.05
C PRO A 82 -2.08 -10.50 -5.67
N ASP A 83 -3.03 -10.48 -4.74
CA ASP A 83 -3.81 -9.32 -4.31
C ASP A 83 -4.13 -9.43 -2.82
N GLY A 84 -4.34 -8.31 -2.13
CA GLY A 84 -4.70 -8.27 -0.72
C GLY A 84 -6.21 -8.12 -0.46
N THR A 85 -6.96 -7.56 -1.40
CA THR A 85 -8.40 -7.27 -1.27
C THR A 85 -9.25 -8.54 -1.20
N ILE A 86 -9.01 -9.50 -2.10
CA ILE A 86 -9.76 -10.76 -2.16
C ILE A 86 -9.63 -11.58 -0.87
N PRO A 87 -8.42 -11.76 -0.30
CA PRO A 87 -8.25 -12.40 1.01
C PRO A 87 -9.02 -11.69 2.14
N VAL A 88 -9.06 -10.35 2.15
CA VAL A 88 -9.83 -9.60 3.15
C VAL A 88 -11.33 -9.74 2.92
N ALA A 89 -11.79 -9.76 1.67
CA ALA A 89 -13.20 -10.01 1.34
C ALA A 89 -13.63 -11.42 1.81
N ARG A 90 -12.81 -12.47 1.62
CA ARG A 90 -13.06 -13.81 2.16
C ARG A 90 -13.10 -13.79 3.69
N LEU A 91 -12.13 -13.15 4.34
CA LEU A 91 -12.11 -13.02 5.81
C LEU A 91 -13.39 -12.36 6.32
N TYR A 92 -13.87 -11.29 5.65
CA TYR A 92 -15.13 -10.64 5.99
C TYR A 92 -16.32 -11.61 5.89
N ILE A 93 -16.43 -12.35 4.80
CA ILE A 93 -17.52 -13.32 4.60
C ILE A 93 -17.55 -14.35 5.73
N GLU A 94 -16.40 -14.90 6.07
CA GLU A 94 -16.27 -15.99 7.07
C GLU A 94 -16.50 -15.51 8.51
N ASN A 95 -16.05 -14.29 8.85
CA ASN A 95 -15.93 -13.90 10.25
C ASN A 95 -16.69 -12.63 10.63
N LEU A 96 -16.96 -11.74 9.66
CA LEU A 96 -17.47 -10.38 9.95
C LEU A 96 -18.78 -10.05 9.22
N SER A 97 -19.39 -10.99 8.51
CA SER A 97 -20.57 -10.78 7.67
C SER A 97 -21.83 -10.33 8.44
N GLN A 98 -21.82 -10.33 9.75
CA GLN A 98 -22.87 -9.78 10.61
C GLN A 98 -22.72 -8.27 10.87
N GLN A 99 -21.57 -7.69 10.54
CA GLN A 99 -21.36 -6.25 10.68
C GLN A 99 -22.01 -5.53 9.50
N GLU A 100 -22.78 -4.49 9.80
CA GLU A 100 -23.41 -3.65 8.78
C GLU A 100 -22.35 -2.92 7.94
N ILE A 101 -21.35 -2.36 8.60
CA ILE A 101 -20.20 -1.72 7.96
C ILE A 101 -18.92 -2.24 8.60
N ALA A 102 -18.02 -2.79 7.81
CA ALA A 102 -16.69 -3.19 8.23
C ALA A 102 -15.63 -2.24 7.63
N ARG A 103 -14.80 -1.65 8.51
CA ARG A 103 -13.65 -0.83 8.16
C ARG A 103 -12.37 -1.60 8.49
N LEU A 104 -11.69 -2.09 7.48
CA LEU A 104 -10.56 -2.99 7.63
C LEU A 104 -9.32 -2.43 6.94
N PHE A 105 -8.14 -2.68 7.50
CA PHE A 105 -6.88 -2.41 6.82
C PHE A 105 -5.87 -3.52 7.04
N TYR A 106 -4.91 -3.59 6.14
CA TYR A 106 -3.84 -4.59 6.19
C TYR A 106 -2.51 -4.03 5.68
N VAL A 107 -1.42 -4.61 6.14
CA VAL A 107 -0.09 -4.48 5.54
C VAL A 107 0.37 -5.88 5.17
N ALA A 108 0.57 -6.12 3.88
CA ALA A 108 0.85 -7.46 3.37
C ALA A 108 1.71 -7.44 2.11
N ASN A 109 2.47 -8.51 1.93
CA ASN A 109 3.12 -8.79 0.67
C ASN A 109 2.15 -9.48 -0.31
N VAL A 110 2.33 -9.18 -1.60
CA VAL A 110 1.64 -9.81 -2.72
C VAL A 110 2.66 -10.28 -3.73
N PHE A 111 2.30 -11.31 -4.52
CA PHE A 111 3.23 -11.99 -5.38
C PHE A 111 2.75 -12.00 -6.83
N ALA A 112 3.63 -11.59 -7.74
CA ALA A 112 3.37 -11.66 -9.17
C ALA A 112 4.59 -12.22 -9.89
N PHE A 113 4.40 -13.26 -10.71
CA PHE A 113 5.47 -13.79 -11.53
C PHE A 113 5.86 -12.77 -12.61
N GLU A 114 7.15 -12.59 -12.79
CA GLU A 114 7.75 -11.74 -13.82
C GLU A 114 8.93 -12.48 -14.42
N GLU A 115 8.93 -12.63 -15.75
CA GLU A 115 9.90 -13.47 -16.46
C GLU A 115 11.29 -12.88 -16.51
N THR A 116 11.39 -11.56 -16.69
CA THR A 116 12.66 -10.89 -16.93
C THR A 116 13.55 -10.80 -15.69
N GLY A 117 12.92 -10.81 -14.50
CA GLY A 117 13.58 -10.58 -13.21
C GLY A 117 14.03 -9.13 -13.01
N LYS A 118 13.54 -8.20 -13.85
CA LYS A 118 13.78 -6.77 -13.69
C LYS A 118 12.88 -6.16 -12.64
N GLU A 119 11.67 -6.70 -12.47
CA GLU A 119 10.73 -6.28 -11.45
C GLU A 119 10.74 -7.22 -10.25
N ASN A 120 10.40 -6.67 -9.08
CA ASN A 120 10.24 -7.47 -7.88
C ASN A 120 8.97 -8.32 -7.99
N ARG A 121 9.14 -9.63 -7.74
CA ARG A 121 8.05 -10.61 -7.72
C ARG A 121 7.28 -10.62 -6.41
N GLU A 122 7.85 -10.05 -5.37
CA GLU A 122 7.22 -9.78 -4.08
C GLU A 122 7.13 -8.26 -3.90
N ARG A 123 5.93 -7.76 -3.65
CA ARG A 123 5.62 -6.34 -3.47
C ARG A 123 4.84 -6.14 -2.18
N TRP A 124 5.03 -5.02 -1.51
CA TRP A 124 4.32 -4.71 -0.28
C TRP A 124 3.19 -3.73 -0.52
N GLN A 125 2.02 -4.08 0.01
CA GLN A 125 0.81 -3.25 -0.05
C GLN A 125 0.37 -2.85 1.36
N CYS A 126 -0.05 -1.59 1.49
CA CYS A 126 -0.79 -1.04 2.61
C CYS A 126 -2.22 -0.81 2.12
N GLY A 127 -3.15 -1.71 2.44
CA GLY A 127 -4.49 -1.73 1.89
C GLY A 127 -5.57 -1.40 2.91
N VAL A 128 -6.65 -0.80 2.42
CA VAL A 128 -7.84 -0.43 3.19
C VAL A 128 -9.07 -0.90 2.44
N GLU A 129 -10.01 -1.52 3.17
CA GLU A 129 -11.27 -2.02 2.64
C GLU A 129 -12.43 -1.51 3.50
N LEU A 130 -13.42 -0.89 2.87
CA LEU A 130 -14.68 -0.47 3.45
C LEU A 130 -15.79 -1.29 2.83
N ILE A 131 -16.40 -2.17 3.62
CA ILE A 131 -17.41 -3.13 3.19
C ILE A 131 -18.73 -2.80 3.87
N GLY A 132 -19.84 -2.81 3.12
CA GLY A 132 -21.19 -2.58 3.64
C GLY A 132 -21.78 -1.22 3.28
N SER A 133 -21.09 -0.34 2.56
CA SER A 133 -21.61 0.98 2.19
C SER A 133 -21.63 1.21 0.67
N ASP A 134 -22.79 1.54 0.15
CA ASP A 134 -23.03 1.93 -1.25
C ASP A 134 -22.97 3.46 -1.47
N LYS A 135 -22.70 4.23 -0.42
CA LYS A 135 -22.76 5.70 -0.47
C LYS A 135 -21.51 6.28 -1.14
N PRO A 136 -21.66 7.30 -2.01
CA PRO A 136 -20.55 8.04 -2.61
C PRO A 136 -19.56 8.61 -1.59
N ALA A 137 -20.04 8.98 -0.40
CA ALA A 137 -19.19 9.45 0.69
C ALA A 137 -18.15 8.42 1.14
N SER A 138 -18.40 7.12 0.99
CA SER A 138 -17.43 6.06 1.31
C SER A 138 -16.24 6.06 0.37
N ASP A 139 -16.46 6.33 -0.91
CA ASP A 139 -15.39 6.47 -1.90
C ASP A 139 -14.51 7.69 -1.58
N VAL A 140 -15.15 8.79 -1.18
CA VAL A 140 -14.45 10.01 -0.75
C VAL A 140 -13.63 9.78 0.52
N GLU A 141 -14.19 9.05 1.52
CA GLU A 141 -13.50 8.66 2.76
C GLU A 141 -12.18 7.97 2.44
N LEU A 142 -12.17 7.01 1.52
CA LEU A 142 -10.97 6.27 1.12
C LEU A 142 -9.92 7.16 0.44
N ILE A 143 -10.34 8.04 -0.46
CA ILE A 143 -9.42 8.98 -1.13
C ILE A 143 -8.77 9.90 -0.10
N LEU A 144 -9.54 10.46 0.84
CA LEU A 144 -9.02 11.37 1.85
C LEU A 144 -8.08 10.67 2.82
N LEU A 145 -8.40 9.46 3.28
CA LEU A 145 -7.53 8.67 4.12
C LEU A 145 -6.18 8.38 3.43
N ALA A 146 -6.22 8.01 2.15
CA ALA A 146 -4.99 7.78 1.37
C ALA A 146 -4.16 9.06 1.24
N VAL A 147 -4.79 10.21 0.91
CA VAL A 147 -4.12 11.51 0.79
C VAL A 147 -3.51 11.96 2.12
N GLU A 148 -4.24 11.82 3.23
CA GLU A 148 -3.75 12.14 4.57
C GLU A 148 -2.54 11.29 4.94
N THR A 149 -2.61 9.98 4.66
CA THR A 149 -1.49 9.07 4.86
C THR A 149 -0.26 9.47 4.06
N LEU A 150 -0.42 9.74 2.76
CA LEU A 150 0.68 10.15 1.88
C LEU A 150 1.29 11.49 2.30
N ARG A 151 0.47 12.44 2.73
CA ARG A 151 0.94 13.73 3.29
C ARG A 151 1.72 13.51 4.59
N SER A 152 1.24 12.63 5.47
CA SER A 152 1.92 12.27 6.72
C SER A 152 3.28 11.57 6.49
N LEU A 153 3.43 10.92 5.35
CA LEU A 153 4.70 10.36 4.85
C LEU A 153 5.59 11.41 4.18
N ASN A 154 5.15 12.67 4.10
CA ASN A 154 5.84 13.76 3.37
C ASN A 154 6.04 13.46 1.87
N VAL A 155 5.13 12.71 1.26
CA VAL A 155 5.10 12.55 -0.19
C VAL A 155 4.59 13.84 -0.81
N GLY A 156 5.44 14.51 -1.58
CA GLY A 156 5.07 15.74 -2.30
C GLY A 156 4.40 15.45 -3.64
N ASP A 157 3.76 16.48 -4.21
CA ASP A 157 3.19 16.48 -5.57
C ASP A 157 2.25 15.28 -5.85
N ILE A 158 1.38 14.96 -4.89
CA ILE A 158 0.41 13.89 -5.03
C ILE A 158 -0.61 14.27 -6.11
N GLN A 159 -0.66 13.49 -7.17
CA GLN A 159 -1.63 13.59 -8.24
C GLN A 159 -2.68 12.49 -8.08
N ILE A 160 -3.95 12.86 -8.16
CA ILE A 160 -5.08 11.95 -8.08
C ILE A 160 -5.77 11.94 -9.44
N LYS A 161 -5.89 10.76 -10.04
CA LYS A 161 -6.69 10.54 -11.23
C LYS A 161 -7.93 9.76 -10.86
N LEU A 162 -9.08 10.25 -11.33
CA LEU A 162 -10.38 9.63 -11.13
C LEU A 162 -10.90 9.11 -12.46
N SER A 163 -11.48 7.93 -12.43
CA SER A 163 -12.26 7.35 -13.50
C SER A 163 -13.45 6.59 -12.95
N HIS A 164 -14.30 6.03 -13.79
CA HIS A 164 -15.49 5.33 -13.33
C HIS A 164 -15.81 4.13 -14.21
N ALA A 165 -15.64 2.92 -13.68
CA ALA A 165 -15.86 1.67 -14.41
C ALA A 165 -17.29 1.54 -14.93
N GLY A 166 -18.29 1.98 -14.16
CA GLY A 166 -19.71 1.98 -14.55
C GLY A 166 -19.97 2.87 -15.77
N VAL A 167 -19.30 4.03 -15.88
CA VAL A 167 -19.40 4.90 -17.07
C VAL A 167 -18.87 4.16 -18.30
N LEU A 168 -17.72 3.53 -18.19
CA LEU A 168 -17.13 2.77 -19.30
C LEU A 168 -18.02 1.58 -19.71
N LYS A 169 -18.45 0.76 -18.74
CA LYS A 169 -19.34 -0.39 -19.00
C LYS A 169 -20.66 0.05 -19.63
N ALA A 170 -21.24 1.15 -19.16
CA ALA A 170 -22.48 1.69 -19.74
C ALA A 170 -22.29 2.14 -21.20
N LEU A 171 -21.16 2.79 -21.51
CA LEU A 171 -20.82 3.17 -22.88
C LEU A 171 -20.66 1.98 -23.81
N LEU A 172 -19.93 0.95 -23.36
CA LEU A 172 -19.70 -0.26 -24.16
C LEU A 172 -21.00 -0.99 -24.46
N LYS A 173 -21.91 -1.07 -23.49
CA LYS A 173 -23.24 -1.66 -23.68
C LYS A 173 -24.07 -0.94 -24.77
N GLU A 174 -23.90 0.36 -24.92
CA GLU A 174 -24.58 1.13 -25.97
C GLU A 174 -24.04 0.85 -27.38
N LEU A 175 -22.86 0.26 -27.50
CA LEU A 175 -22.35 -0.21 -28.80
C LEU A 175 -23.11 -1.43 -29.30
N LYS A 176 -23.92 -2.09 -28.48
CA LYS A 176 -24.76 -3.24 -28.81
C LYS A 176 -23.98 -4.35 -29.53
N LEU A 177 -22.77 -4.60 -29.04
CA LEU A 177 -21.92 -5.66 -29.56
C LEU A 177 -22.45 -7.04 -29.13
N GLU A 178 -22.04 -8.08 -29.84
CA GLU A 178 -22.22 -9.45 -29.38
C GLU A 178 -21.42 -9.66 -28.10
N ALA A 179 -21.90 -10.48 -27.17
CA ALA A 179 -21.34 -10.66 -25.84
C ALA A 179 -19.82 -10.95 -25.84
N ASP A 180 -19.37 -11.84 -26.72
CA ASP A 180 -17.94 -12.18 -26.86
C ASP A 180 -17.08 -11.01 -27.35
N LYS A 181 -17.63 -10.16 -28.20
CA LYS A 181 -16.94 -8.96 -28.69
C LYS A 181 -16.90 -7.87 -27.62
N GLU A 182 -17.98 -7.72 -26.83
CA GLU A 182 -18.03 -6.77 -25.73
C GLU A 182 -16.99 -7.13 -24.67
N ILE A 183 -16.90 -8.41 -24.26
CA ILE A 183 -15.90 -8.89 -23.30
C ILE A 183 -14.48 -8.63 -23.80
N ARG A 184 -14.15 -8.99 -25.04
CA ARG A 184 -12.82 -8.76 -25.62
C ARG A 184 -12.48 -7.28 -25.71
N LEU A 185 -13.45 -6.43 -26.03
CA LEU A 185 -13.26 -4.99 -26.10
C LEU A 185 -13.01 -4.42 -24.69
N LEU A 186 -13.76 -4.88 -23.69
CA LEU A 186 -13.55 -4.54 -22.29
C LEU A 186 -12.13 -4.91 -21.82
N ASP A 187 -11.70 -6.14 -22.09
CA ASP A 187 -10.37 -6.63 -21.70
C ASP A 187 -9.27 -5.74 -22.32
N GLN A 188 -9.38 -5.46 -23.63
CA GLN A 188 -8.40 -4.62 -24.32
C GLN A 188 -8.36 -3.18 -23.78
N VAL A 189 -9.53 -2.61 -23.45
CA VAL A 189 -9.62 -1.27 -22.87
C VAL A 189 -9.04 -1.25 -21.45
N PHE A 190 -9.30 -2.27 -20.64
CA PHE A 190 -8.71 -2.40 -19.30
C PHE A 190 -7.20 -2.66 -19.34
N ASP A 191 -6.68 -3.30 -20.38
CA ASP A 191 -5.25 -3.40 -20.66
C ASP A 191 -4.63 -2.09 -21.16
N GLY A 192 -5.48 -1.08 -21.40
CA GLY A 192 -5.09 0.28 -21.80
C GLY A 192 -5.00 0.50 -23.30
N ASN A 193 -5.53 -0.40 -24.11
CA ASN A 193 -5.66 -0.22 -25.55
C ASN A 193 -6.95 0.55 -25.90
N TRP A 194 -6.97 1.86 -25.64
CA TRP A 194 -8.11 2.74 -25.93
C TRP A 194 -8.33 2.98 -27.42
N GLN A 195 -7.34 2.71 -28.25
CA GLN A 195 -7.42 2.82 -29.70
C GLN A 195 -8.55 1.95 -30.25
N VAL A 196 -8.73 0.76 -29.73
CA VAL A 196 -9.78 -0.19 -30.14
C VAL A 196 -11.18 0.40 -29.94
N LEU A 197 -11.40 1.17 -28.89
CA LEU A 197 -12.69 1.82 -28.65
C LEU A 197 -12.95 2.93 -29.70
N MET A 198 -11.92 3.66 -30.09
CA MET A 198 -12.02 4.65 -31.17
C MET A 198 -12.31 4.02 -32.54
N GLU A 199 -11.77 2.84 -32.81
CA GLU A 199 -12.00 2.09 -34.05
C GLU A 199 -13.39 1.44 -34.10
N THR A 200 -13.91 1.03 -32.92
CA THR A 200 -15.20 0.33 -32.80
C THR A 200 -16.39 1.31 -32.76
N LYS A 201 -16.17 2.58 -32.44
CA LYS A 201 -17.26 3.56 -32.31
C LYS A 201 -18.01 3.80 -33.63
N PRO A 202 -19.34 3.97 -33.58
CA PRO A 202 -20.10 4.34 -34.78
C PRO A 202 -19.74 5.76 -35.26
N SER A 203 -19.40 5.92 -36.54
CA SER A 203 -18.83 7.16 -37.07
C SER A 203 -19.74 8.39 -37.03
N ASN A 204 -21.07 8.23 -37.04
CA ASN A 204 -22.05 9.33 -37.07
C ASN A 204 -23.18 9.19 -36.07
N SER A 205 -22.90 8.68 -34.87
CA SER A 205 -23.88 8.52 -33.80
C SER A 205 -23.55 9.42 -32.61
N ASP A 206 -24.58 9.76 -31.83
CA ASP A 206 -24.39 10.50 -30.57
C ASP A 206 -23.48 9.73 -29.58
N ILE A 207 -23.55 8.40 -29.60
CA ILE A 207 -22.67 7.51 -28.82
C ILE A 207 -21.21 7.64 -29.31
N GLY A 208 -20.96 7.67 -30.63
CA GLY A 208 -19.61 7.88 -31.17
C GLY A 208 -19.00 9.23 -30.76
N ARG A 209 -19.83 10.28 -30.76
CA ARG A 209 -19.42 11.62 -30.26
C ARG A 209 -19.13 11.59 -28.75
N LEU A 210 -19.99 10.92 -27.98
CA LEU A 210 -19.83 10.80 -26.53
C LEU A 210 -18.56 10.03 -26.17
N ILE A 211 -18.26 8.92 -26.84
CA ILE A 211 -17.00 8.16 -26.69
C ILE A 211 -15.81 9.06 -26.98
N SER A 212 -15.84 9.81 -28.09
CA SER A 212 -14.76 10.74 -28.43
C SER A 212 -14.55 11.80 -27.34
N LEU A 213 -15.64 12.43 -26.89
CA LEU A 213 -15.59 13.39 -25.80
C LEU A 213 -15.00 12.79 -24.54
N LEU A 214 -15.43 11.60 -24.13
CA LEU A 214 -14.96 10.92 -22.93
C LEU A 214 -13.49 10.53 -23.00
N LEU A 215 -13.00 10.12 -24.18
CA LEU A 215 -11.59 9.77 -24.38
C LEU A 215 -10.66 10.98 -24.50
N ASP A 216 -11.15 12.07 -25.09
CA ASP A 216 -10.41 13.33 -25.19
C ASP A 216 -10.38 14.10 -23.86
N LEU A 217 -11.11 13.60 -22.86
CA LEU A 217 -11.32 14.28 -21.61
C LEU A 217 -10.23 14.05 -20.60
N ARG A 218 -9.53 15.12 -20.38
CA ARG A 218 -8.66 15.35 -19.22
C ARG A 218 -9.16 16.60 -18.50
N GLY A 219 -10.36 16.47 -17.94
CA GLY A 219 -10.99 17.54 -17.14
C GLY A 219 -10.42 17.62 -15.74
N LYS A 220 -10.44 18.81 -15.15
CA LYS A 220 -9.91 19.05 -13.81
C LYS A 220 -10.98 19.21 -12.73
N THR A 221 -12.28 19.21 -13.07
CA THR A 221 -13.36 19.55 -12.13
C THR A 221 -14.65 18.80 -12.43
N SER A 222 -15.55 18.75 -11.42
CA SER A 222 -16.92 18.23 -11.53
C SER A 222 -17.75 18.92 -12.63
N GLY A 223 -17.52 20.19 -12.88
CA GLY A 223 -18.23 20.96 -13.92
C GLY A 223 -18.12 20.36 -15.31
N PHE A 224 -17.08 19.57 -15.55
CA PHE A 224 -16.95 18.80 -16.79
C PHE A 224 -17.98 17.65 -16.86
N LEU A 225 -18.19 16.91 -15.77
CA LEU A 225 -19.20 15.82 -15.71
C LEU A 225 -20.60 16.40 -15.91
N GLU A 226 -20.87 17.60 -15.38
CA GLU A 226 -22.16 18.29 -15.58
C GLU A 226 -22.39 18.65 -17.05
N ASN A 227 -21.35 19.08 -17.77
CA ASN A 227 -21.45 19.34 -19.20
C ASN A 227 -21.77 18.05 -20.00
N LEU A 228 -21.21 16.91 -19.60
CA LEU A 228 -21.58 15.64 -20.21
C LEU A 228 -23.04 15.26 -19.95
N LYS A 229 -23.52 15.44 -18.72
CA LYS A 229 -24.90 15.16 -18.34
C LYS A 229 -25.92 16.03 -19.06
N ALA A 230 -25.50 17.23 -19.51
CA ALA A 230 -26.34 18.16 -20.27
C ALA A 230 -26.51 17.78 -21.75
N LEU A 231 -25.76 16.77 -22.25
CA LEU A 231 -25.92 16.30 -23.62
C LEU A 231 -27.31 15.69 -23.86
N PRO A 232 -27.97 15.96 -24.99
CA PRO A 232 -29.25 15.35 -25.32
C PRO A 232 -29.07 13.84 -25.54
N GLN A 233 -30.07 13.05 -25.11
CA GLN A 233 -30.19 11.61 -25.38
C GLN A 233 -29.12 10.71 -24.71
N ILE A 234 -28.69 11.04 -23.48
CA ILE A 234 -27.86 10.12 -22.70
C ILE A 234 -28.67 8.91 -22.24
N PRO A 235 -28.19 7.66 -22.45
CA PRO A 235 -28.83 6.45 -21.94
C PRO A 235 -28.96 6.47 -20.40
N ALA A 236 -30.06 5.91 -19.87
CA ALA A 236 -30.37 5.99 -18.44
C ALA A 236 -29.30 5.36 -17.52
N ASN A 237 -28.72 4.22 -17.96
CA ASN A 237 -27.61 3.56 -17.25
C ASN A 237 -26.34 4.42 -17.22
N LEU A 238 -25.99 5.08 -18.31
CA LEU A 238 -24.87 6.00 -18.39
C LEU A 238 -25.12 7.25 -17.55
N LYS A 239 -26.35 7.78 -17.58
CA LYS A 239 -26.75 8.93 -16.75
C LYS A 239 -26.58 8.62 -15.27
N SER A 240 -27.06 7.46 -14.80
CA SER A 240 -26.89 7.02 -13.40
C SER A 240 -25.44 6.94 -12.99
N ALA A 241 -24.56 6.38 -13.83
CA ALA A 241 -23.12 6.30 -13.55
C ALA A 241 -22.46 7.69 -13.52
N LEU A 242 -22.86 8.60 -14.42
CA LEU A 242 -22.40 9.99 -14.44
C LEU A 242 -22.91 10.78 -13.21
N ASP A 243 -24.16 10.54 -12.78
CA ASP A 243 -24.69 11.18 -11.58
C ASP A 243 -23.91 10.78 -10.33
N ASN A 244 -23.61 9.49 -10.14
CA ASN A 244 -22.77 9.00 -9.06
C ASN A 244 -21.36 9.60 -9.12
N PHE A 245 -20.75 9.63 -10.30
CA PHE A 245 -19.42 10.19 -10.48
C PHE A 245 -19.39 11.70 -10.18
N SER A 246 -20.42 12.46 -10.64
CA SER A 246 -20.56 13.90 -10.36
C SER A 246 -20.72 14.17 -8.87
N GLU A 247 -21.49 13.34 -8.15
CA GLU A 247 -21.69 13.48 -6.71
C GLU A 247 -20.37 13.31 -5.95
N ILE A 248 -19.58 12.25 -6.27
CA ILE A 248 -18.26 12.03 -5.69
C ILE A 248 -17.33 13.20 -5.98
N ALA A 249 -17.27 13.64 -7.24
CA ALA A 249 -16.44 14.77 -7.65
C ALA A 249 -16.85 16.05 -6.92
N GLY A 250 -18.15 16.30 -6.77
CA GLY A 250 -18.69 17.43 -6.02
C GLY A 250 -18.31 17.43 -4.54
N PHE A 251 -18.29 16.25 -3.89
CA PHE A 251 -17.79 16.14 -2.52
C PHE A 251 -16.29 16.45 -2.42
N LEU A 252 -15.49 15.94 -3.37
CA LEU A 252 -14.05 16.24 -3.39
C LEU A 252 -13.76 17.73 -3.63
N ASP A 253 -14.55 18.39 -4.51
CA ASP A 253 -14.47 19.83 -4.73
C ASP A 253 -14.79 20.61 -3.46
N ALA A 254 -15.87 20.24 -2.76
CA ALA A 254 -16.27 20.86 -1.49
C ALA A 254 -15.20 20.72 -0.40
N LEU A 255 -14.41 19.63 -0.44
CA LEU A 255 -13.30 19.35 0.47
C LEU A 255 -11.95 19.90 -0.04
N SER A 256 -11.95 20.69 -1.13
CA SER A 256 -10.76 21.25 -1.74
C SER A 256 -9.69 20.20 -2.08
N CYS A 257 -10.13 18.99 -2.45
CA CYS A 257 -9.26 17.92 -2.88
C CYS A 257 -8.94 18.06 -4.37
N ASN A 258 -7.67 18.22 -4.73
CA ASN A 258 -7.26 18.34 -6.12
C ASN A 258 -7.21 16.98 -6.80
N TYR A 259 -7.89 16.84 -7.92
CA TYR A 259 -7.90 15.62 -8.74
C TYR A 259 -7.98 15.97 -10.24
N GLN A 260 -7.79 14.97 -11.07
CA GLN A 260 -8.01 15.02 -12.51
C GLN A 260 -8.96 13.88 -12.90
N ILE A 261 -9.93 14.18 -13.75
CA ILE A 261 -10.76 13.15 -14.38
C ILE A 261 -10.00 12.62 -15.59
N ASP A 262 -9.74 11.31 -15.59
CA ASP A 262 -9.06 10.63 -16.69
C ASP A 262 -9.64 9.21 -16.83
N ILE A 263 -10.63 9.08 -17.71
CA ILE A 263 -11.34 7.81 -17.93
C ILE A 263 -10.40 6.70 -18.42
N THR A 264 -9.28 7.09 -19.01
CA THR A 264 -8.28 6.15 -19.53
C THR A 264 -7.35 5.58 -18.45
N SER A 265 -7.49 6.04 -17.19
CA SER A 265 -6.65 5.59 -16.08
C SER A 265 -7.06 4.26 -15.42
N THR A 266 -8.02 3.53 -16.01
CA THR A 266 -8.65 2.30 -15.46
C THR A 266 -7.90 1.00 -15.75
N ARG A 267 -6.59 1.00 -15.93
CA ARG A 267 -5.83 -0.24 -16.19
C ARG A 267 -5.88 -1.22 -15.02
N GLY A 268 -6.17 -2.49 -15.31
CA GLY A 268 -6.07 -3.60 -14.35
C GLY A 268 -7.22 -3.66 -13.33
N PHE A 269 -8.41 -3.17 -13.69
CA PHE A 269 -9.54 -3.05 -12.76
C PHE A 269 -10.78 -3.81 -13.22
N GLU A 270 -10.62 -5.06 -13.61
CA GLU A 270 -11.70 -5.90 -14.15
C GLU A 270 -12.87 -6.06 -13.20
N TYR A 271 -12.61 -6.09 -11.88
CA TYR A 271 -13.65 -6.26 -10.86
C TYR A 271 -14.29 -4.95 -10.37
N TYR A 272 -13.79 -3.76 -10.77
CA TYR A 272 -14.42 -2.52 -10.34
C TYR A 272 -15.79 -2.29 -10.98
N THR A 273 -16.71 -1.76 -10.17
CA THR A 273 -18.11 -1.51 -10.56
C THR A 273 -18.45 -0.02 -10.63
N GLY A 274 -17.75 0.81 -9.88
CA GLY A 274 -18.00 2.23 -9.72
C GLY A 274 -16.78 3.09 -9.91
N LEU A 275 -16.55 4.02 -8.96
CA LEU A 275 -15.37 4.88 -8.94
C LEU A 275 -14.09 4.06 -8.96
N CYS A 276 -13.11 4.53 -9.74
CA CYS A 276 -11.73 4.08 -9.71
C CYS A 276 -10.82 5.28 -9.53
N PHE A 277 -9.75 5.12 -8.76
CA PHE A 277 -8.78 6.19 -8.55
C PHE A 277 -7.36 5.67 -8.47
N GLN A 278 -6.43 6.53 -8.87
CA GLN A 278 -5.01 6.25 -8.85
C GLN A 278 -4.25 7.42 -8.22
N PHE A 279 -3.29 7.07 -7.37
CA PHE A 279 -2.34 8.04 -6.82
C PHE A 279 -1.00 7.91 -7.53
N SER A 280 -0.42 9.06 -7.88
CA SER A 280 0.94 9.13 -8.41
C SER A 280 1.69 10.32 -7.83
N ALA A 281 3.01 10.21 -7.76
CA ALA A 281 3.89 11.30 -7.37
C ALA A 281 5.18 11.20 -8.17
N LYS A 282 5.69 12.32 -8.68
CA LYS A 282 6.89 12.39 -9.56
C LYS A 282 6.85 11.41 -10.74
N GLY A 283 5.64 11.12 -11.26
CA GLY A 283 5.45 10.18 -12.38
C GLY A 283 5.35 8.71 -11.98
N GLU A 284 5.61 8.36 -10.73
CA GLU A 284 5.50 6.99 -10.20
C GLU A 284 4.08 6.72 -9.69
N LYS A 285 3.51 5.56 -10.04
CA LYS A 285 2.25 5.08 -9.45
C LYS A 285 2.50 4.56 -8.04
N ILE A 286 1.89 5.20 -7.04
CA ILE A 286 2.10 4.90 -5.61
C ILE A 286 0.89 4.27 -4.92
N GLY A 287 -0.23 4.15 -5.62
CA GLY A 287 -1.42 3.50 -5.10
C GLY A 287 -2.57 3.55 -6.08
N SER A 288 -3.56 2.74 -5.83
CA SER A 288 -4.83 2.75 -6.57
C SER A 288 -5.95 2.12 -5.74
N GLY A 289 -7.18 2.41 -6.12
CA GLY A 289 -8.36 1.89 -5.47
C GLY A 289 -9.64 2.11 -6.29
N GLY A 290 -10.75 1.70 -5.72
CA GLY A 290 -12.06 1.88 -6.34
C GLY A 290 -13.16 1.07 -5.66
N ARG A 291 -14.35 1.10 -6.24
CA ARG A 291 -15.55 0.40 -5.80
C ARG A 291 -15.73 -0.93 -6.54
N TYR A 292 -16.02 -2.00 -5.81
CA TYR A 292 -16.10 -3.37 -6.33
C TYR A 292 -17.30 -4.15 -5.70
N ASP A 293 -18.50 -3.62 -5.86
CA ASP A 293 -19.72 -4.14 -5.21
C ASP A 293 -20.03 -5.60 -5.56
N ASN A 294 -19.53 -6.09 -6.69
CA ASN A 294 -19.77 -7.47 -7.13
C ASN A 294 -18.80 -8.49 -6.51
N LEU A 295 -17.71 -8.05 -5.87
CA LEU A 295 -16.68 -8.96 -5.39
C LEU A 295 -17.19 -9.92 -4.32
N ILE A 296 -17.87 -9.39 -3.30
CA ILE A 296 -18.38 -10.19 -2.18
C ILE A 296 -19.33 -11.30 -2.65
N PRO A 297 -20.36 -11.02 -3.47
CA PRO A 297 -21.24 -12.08 -3.99
C PRO A 297 -20.53 -13.05 -4.93
N LEU A 298 -19.58 -12.62 -5.74
CA LEU A 298 -18.85 -13.49 -6.66
C LEU A 298 -18.03 -14.57 -5.94
N ILE A 299 -17.54 -14.26 -4.74
CA ILE A 299 -16.76 -15.21 -3.93
C ILE A 299 -17.62 -15.91 -2.84
N GLY A 300 -18.94 -15.91 -2.99
CA GLY A 300 -19.87 -16.68 -2.17
C GLY A 300 -20.47 -15.93 -0.97
N GLY A 301 -20.26 -14.62 -0.84
CA GLY A 301 -20.90 -13.79 0.18
C GLY A 301 -22.27 -13.25 -0.22
N LYS A 302 -22.91 -12.53 0.69
CA LYS A 302 -24.17 -11.81 0.42
C LYS A 302 -23.88 -10.61 -0.50
N ASN A 303 -24.92 -10.09 -1.14
CA ASN A 303 -24.82 -8.86 -1.93
C ASN A 303 -24.48 -7.68 -0.99
N THR A 304 -23.20 -7.38 -0.89
CA THR A 304 -22.66 -6.36 0.03
C THR A 304 -21.72 -5.46 -0.76
N PRO A 305 -22.02 -4.15 -0.85
CA PRO A 305 -21.16 -3.21 -1.55
C PRO A 305 -19.84 -3.04 -0.85
N ALA A 306 -18.79 -2.81 -1.63
CA ALA A 306 -17.47 -2.65 -1.09
C ALA A 306 -16.60 -1.71 -1.95
N CYS A 307 -15.69 -1.01 -1.29
CA CYS A 307 -14.68 -0.16 -1.90
C CYS A 307 -13.38 -0.20 -1.08
N GLY A 308 -12.25 0.07 -1.73
CA GLY A 308 -10.96 -0.01 -1.05
C GLY A 308 -9.83 0.62 -1.86
N PHE A 309 -8.63 0.66 -1.28
CA PHE A 309 -7.42 1.06 -1.97
C PHE A 309 -6.20 0.31 -1.44
N ALA A 310 -5.14 0.30 -2.24
CA ALA A 310 -3.82 -0.13 -1.80
C ALA A 310 -2.78 0.94 -2.14
N LEU A 311 -1.96 1.32 -1.16
CA LEU A 311 -0.72 2.06 -1.35
C LEU A 311 0.44 1.07 -1.54
N TYR A 312 1.34 1.38 -2.45
CA TYR A 312 2.48 0.54 -2.79
C TYR A 312 3.72 1.02 -2.06
N ALA A 313 4.19 0.23 -1.08
CA ALA A 313 5.30 0.65 -0.23
C ALA A 313 6.61 0.81 -1.02
N ASP A 314 6.85 -0.03 -2.03
CA ASP A 314 8.07 -0.02 -2.83
C ASP A 314 8.34 1.33 -3.53
N PRO A 315 7.43 1.87 -4.35
CA PRO A 315 7.65 3.19 -4.94
C PRO A 315 7.61 4.32 -3.89
N ILE A 316 6.82 4.19 -2.81
CA ILE A 316 6.75 5.21 -1.76
C ILE A 316 8.11 5.36 -1.06
N ILE A 317 8.84 4.27 -0.78
CA ILE A 317 10.18 4.32 -0.17
C ILE A 317 11.12 5.23 -0.95
N ASN A 318 11.07 5.21 -2.28
CA ASN A 318 11.93 6.02 -3.14
C ASN A 318 11.56 7.52 -3.11
N LEU A 319 10.36 7.85 -2.67
CA LEU A 319 9.83 9.22 -2.66
C LEU A 319 9.96 9.91 -1.31
N ILE A 320 9.95 9.13 -0.21
CA ILE A 320 10.10 9.68 1.13
C ILE A 320 11.56 10.04 1.40
N GLN A 321 11.76 11.23 1.97
CA GLN A 321 13.07 11.56 2.52
C GLN A 321 13.23 10.86 3.87
N PRO A 322 14.37 10.23 4.14
CA PRO A 322 14.63 9.68 5.46
C PRO A 322 14.47 10.80 6.49
N GLN A 323 13.47 10.68 7.36
CA GLN A 323 13.35 11.64 8.45
C GLN A 323 14.55 11.53 9.40
N ALA A 324 14.93 12.67 9.98
CA ALA A 324 16.05 12.77 10.90
C ALA A 324 15.99 11.65 11.95
N LYS A 325 17.14 11.03 12.11
CA LYS A 325 17.49 9.94 13.02
C LYS A 325 16.65 9.89 14.28
N ARG A 326 15.90 8.81 14.51
CA ARG A 326 15.30 8.49 15.81
C ARG A 326 16.40 8.47 16.89
N LYS A 327 16.06 8.78 18.16
CA LYS A 327 16.99 8.66 19.32
C LYS A 327 17.69 7.28 19.39
N THR A 328 17.10 6.23 18.81
CA THR A 328 17.70 4.90 18.67
C THR A 328 18.93 4.86 17.77
N GLU A 329 19.16 5.87 16.91
CA GLU A 329 20.35 5.95 16.05
C GLU A 329 21.60 6.46 16.78
N GLN A 330 21.46 7.01 17.98
CA GLN A 330 22.60 7.29 18.84
C GLN A 330 23.01 5.99 19.56
N GLY A 331 23.47 5.02 18.77
CA GLY A 331 23.96 3.75 19.31
C GLY A 331 25.07 3.98 20.32
N ILE A 332 24.96 3.33 21.47
CA ILE A 332 25.96 3.35 22.52
C ILE A 332 26.76 2.06 22.45
N LEU A 333 28.07 2.17 22.45
CA LEU A 333 28.96 1.03 22.55
C LEU A 333 29.49 0.93 23.98
N VAL A 334 29.20 -0.17 24.65
CA VAL A 334 29.81 -0.48 25.95
C VAL A 334 31.03 -1.38 25.70
N ARG A 335 32.22 -0.93 26.12
CA ARG A 335 33.49 -1.65 25.99
C ARG A 335 34.01 -2.02 27.34
N CYS A 336 34.48 -3.24 27.50
CA CYS A 336 35.24 -3.65 28.68
C CYS A 336 36.74 -3.62 28.37
N ASP A 337 37.53 -2.86 29.11
CA ASP A 337 38.98 -2.75 28.88
C ASP A 337 39.70 -4.10 29.06
N LYS A 338 39.16 -4.94 29.96
CA LYS A 338 39.58 -6.34 30.11
C LYS A 338 38.36 -7.25 30.21
N MET A 339 38.46 -8.44 29.68
CA MET A 339 37.40 -9.45 29.70
C MET A 339 37.44 -10.32 30.98
N THR A 340 37.40 -9.67 32.15
CA THR A 340 37.25 -10.37 33.43
C THR A 340 35.78 -10.61 33.73
N PRO A 341 35.42 -11.64 34.55
CA PRO A 341 34.04 -11.89 34.93
C PRO A 341 33.34 -10.66 35.54
N ASP A 342 34.02 -9.87 36.36
CA ASP A 342 33.46 -8.69 37.00
C ASP A 342 33.26 -7.54 36.00
N SER A 343 34.21 -7.29 35.09
CA SER A 343 34.05 -6.24 34.08
C SER A 343 32.96 -6.59 33.09
N ILE A 344 32.82 -7.85 32.69
CA ILE A 344 31.74 -8.33 31.85
C ILE A 344 30.40 -8.16 32.57
N LYS A 345 30.28 -8.59 33.84
CA LYS A 345 29.06 -8.40 34.62
C LYS A 345 28.65 -6.92 34.67
N THR A 346 29.60 -6.04 34.99
CA THR A 346 29.39 -4.59 35.03
C THR A 346 28.98 -4.03 33.66
N GLY A 347 29.62 -4.46 32.58
CA GLY A 347 29.30 -4.08 31.22
C GLY A 347 27.88 -4.47 30.79
N PHE A 348 27.43 -5.69 31.15
CA PHE A 348 26.05 -6.12 30.90
C PHE A 348 25.03 -5.35 31.74
N GLN A 349 25.31 -5.05 32.98
CA GLN A 349 24.44 -4.25 33.86
C GLN A 349 24.30 -2.82 33.35
N LEU A 350 25.41 -2.20 32.94
CA LEU A 350 25.39 -0.88 32.29
C LEU A 350 24.57 -0.90 31.00
N ALA A 351 24.82 -1.88 30.12
CA ALA A 351 24.09 -2.01 28.86
C ALA A 351 22.58 -2.24 29.10
N GLN A 352 22.22 -2.99 30.11
CA GLN A 352 20.82 -3.17 30.52
C GLN A 352 20.17 -1.85 30.97
N SER A 353 20.86 -1.10 31.80
CA SER A 353 20.37 0.20 32.31
C SER A 353 20.21 1.22 31.19
N LEU A 354 21.12 1.25 30.23
CA LEU A 354 21.03 2.10 29.05
C LEU A 354 19.85 1.71 28.16
N ARG A 355 19.60 0.41 27.93
CA ARG A 355 18.44 -0.08 27.18
C ARG A 355 17.13 0.25 27.87
N GLN A 356 17.06 0.13 29.21
CA GLN A 356 15.89 0.55 29.98
C GLN A 356 15.64 2.06 29.90
N ALA A 357 16.70 2.85 29.73
CA ALA A 357 16.60 4.29 29.46
C ALA A 357 16.26 4.65 27.97
N GLY A 358 16.02 3.64 27.11
CA GLY A 358 15.59 3.81 25.73
C GLY A 358 16.72 3.91 24.69
N TYR A 359 17.97 3.61 25.06
CA TYR A 359 19.10 3.67 24.14
C TYR A 359 19.38 2.32 23.50
N ALA A 360 19.66 2.34 22.18
CA ALA A 360 20.24 1.17 21.50
C ALA A 360 21.69 0.98 22.00
N THR A 361 21.97 -0.16 22.65
CA THR A 361 23.26 -0.41 23.29
C THR A 361 23.84 -1.74 22.88
N GLU A 362 25.07 -1.70 22.38
CA GLU A 362 25.86 -2.85 21.97
C GLU A 362 27.03 -3.06 22.95
N LEU A 363 27.49 -4.31 23.06
CA LEU A 363 28.72 -4.66 23.75
C LEU A 363 29.81 -4.90 22.70
N ASP A 364 30.99 -4.29 22.90
CA ASP A 364 32.13 -4.47 22.03
C ASP A 364 32.93 -5.71 22.44
N PHE A 365 32.87 -6.74 21.62
CA PHE A 365 33.65 -7.96 21.79
C PHE A 365 34.88 -8.01 20.86
N SER A 366 35.02 -7.03 19.96
CA SER A 366 36.01 -7.09 18.88
C SER A 366 37.26 -6.19 19.12
N GLY A 367 37.13 -5.22 20.01
CA GLY A 367 38.15 -4.18 20.22
C GLY A 367 38.35 -3.25 19.01
N ARG A 368 37.52 -3.37 17.95
CA ARG A 368 37.61 -2.53 16.75
C ARG A 368 37.01 -1.16 16.98
N GLN A 369 37.56 -0.14 16.33
CA GLN A 369 36.90 1.18 16.34
C GLN A 369 35.51 1.08 15.69
N ALA A 370 34.47 1.16 16.52
CA ALA A 370 33.10 1.28 16.03
C ALA A 370 32.77 2.78 15.90
N ASN A 371 32.22 3.17 14.78
CA ASN A 371 31.74 4.53 14.55
C ASN A 371 30.37 4.70 15.25
N ARG A 372 30.37 4.84 16.58
CA ARG A 372 29.17 5.05 17.41
C ARG A 372 29.20 6.43 18.05
N HIS A 373 28.04 7.02 18.26
CA HIS A 373 27.95 8.37 18.83
C HIS A 373 28.52 8.43 20.26
N TRP A 374 28.28 7.37 21.02
CA TRP A 374 28.75 7.22 22.38
C TRP A 374 29.53 5.91 22.57
N ILE A 375 30.65 6.00 23.30
CA ILE A 375 31.37 4.83 23.79
C ILE A 375 31.50 4.95 25.29
N ILE A 376 31.16 3.89 26.04
CA ILE A 376 31.38 3.84 27.48
C ILE A 376 32.31 2.67 27.78
N ALA A 377 33.51 3.00 28.23
CA ALA A 377 34.48 2.00 28.64
C ALA A 377 34.31 1.69 30.14
N VAL A 378 34.21 0.40 30.44
CA VAL A 378 34.20 -0.15 31.81
C VAL A 378 35.64 -0.38 32.23
N GLN A 379 36.09 0.31 33.27
CA GLN A 379 37.46 0.28 33.79
C GLN A 379 37.56 -0.58 35.06
N GLU A 380 38.70 -1.21 35.28
CA GLU A 380 38.95 -2.00 36.49
C GLU A 380 39.20 -1.15 37.76
N LYS A 381 39.67 0.08 37.56
CA LYS A 381 39.95 1.01 38.66
C LYS A 381 39.07 2.22 38.60
N PRO A 382 38.70 2.82 39.75
CA PRO A 382 38.00 4.10 39.75
C PRO A 382 38.76 5.19 38.96
N PRO A 383 38.03 6.02 38.18
CA PRO A 383 36.58 6.00 37.96
C PRO A 383 36.15 4.79 37.12
N SER A 384 35.05 4.12 37.49
CA SER A 384 34.65 2.84 36.92
C SER A 384 34.22 2.90 35.47
N PHE A 385 33.86 4.10 34.98
CA PHE A 385 33.35 4.30 33.63
C PHE A 385 33.98 5.53 32.99
N LEU A 386 34.44 5.37 31.73
CA LEU A 386 34.86 6.49 30.87
C LEU A 386 33.82 6.68 29.78
N VAL A 387 33.05 7.76 29.84
CA VAL A 387 31.99 8.11 28.89
C VAL A 387 32.56 9.05 27.81
N ILE A 388 32.54 8.59 26.55
CA ILE A 388 33.13 9.29 25.39
C ILE A 388 32.00 9.66 24.43
N ASN A 389 31.83 10.96 24.18
CA ASN A 389 31.01 11.47 23.08
C ASN A 389 31.91 11.70 21.87
N GLN A 390 31.82 10.84 20.87
CA GLN A 390 32.68 10.95 19.68
C GLN A 390 32.36 12.17 18.81
N ALA A 391 31.07 12.54 18.72
CA ALA A 391 30.65 13.68 17.90
C ALA A 391 31.15 15.03 18.44
N ARG A 392 31.28 15.14 19.79
CA ARG A 392 31.76 16.36 20.45
C ARG A 392 33.22 16.27 20.91
N ASN A 393 33.87 15.16 20.65
CA ASN A 393 35.23 14.85 21.14
C ASN A 393 35.39 15.08 22.67
N GLN A 394 34.36 14.73 23.45
CA GLN A 394 34.36 14.93 24.89
C GLN A 394 34.49 13.60 25.62
N LYS A 395 35.31 13.61 26.68
CA LYS A 395 35.48 12.49 27.59
C LYS A 395 35.10 12.93 29.02
N LYS A 396 34.31 12.14 29.69
CA LYS A 396 33.90 12.36 31.09
C LYS A 396 33.99 11.04 31.86
N GLU A 397 34.31 11.15 33.10
CA GLU A 397 34.42 10.02 34.03
C GLU A 397 33.15 9.88 34.86
N ALA A 398 32.69 8.65 35.10
CA ALA A 398 31.55 8.36 35.97
C ALA A 398 31.91 7.27 36.95
N SER A 399 31.47 7.44 38.20
CA SER A 399 31.74 6.50 39.28
C SER A 399 30.67 5.43 39.43
N SER A 400 29.53 5.59 38.81
CA SER A 400 28.40 4.66 38.87
C SER A 400 27.67 4.51 37.54
N ILE A 401 26.93 3.40 37.39
CA ILE A 401 26.04 3.15 36.22
C ILE A 401 25.01 4.27 36.07
N VAL A 402 24.44 4.72 37.18
CA VAL A 402 23.41 5.79 37.18
C VAL A 402 23.97 7.09 36.61
N GLU A 403 25.20 7.44 37.02
CA GLU A 403 25.91 8.63 36.56
C GLU A 403 26.26 8.53 35.06
N ALA A 404 26.77 7.37 34.63
CA ALA A 404 27.09 7.11 33.22
C ALA A 404 25.85 7.24 32.33
N VAL A 405 24.70 6.70 32.75
CA VAL A 405 23.40 6.82 32.02
C VAL A 405 22.93 8.28 31.95
N LYS A 406 23.03 9.04 33.06
CA LYS A 406 22.67 10.47 33.10
C LYS A 406 23.52 11.32 32.17
N MET A 407 24.82 11.03 32.03
CA MET A 407 25.71 11.77 31.12
C MET A 407 25.34 11.63 29.67
N VAL A 408 24.81 10.48 29.25
CA VAL A 408 24.31 10.27 27.91
C VAL A 408 22.98 11.02 27.70
N GLY A 409 22.08 11.02 28.68
CA GLY A 409 20.77 11.67 28.63
C GLY A 409 20.79 13.20 28.76
N GLY A 410 21.73 13.74 29.46
CA GLY A 410 21.82 15.19 29.73
C GLY A 410 22.49 16.04 28.64
N SER A 411 22.75 15.44 27.46
CA SER A 411 23.40 16.12 26.31
C SER A 411 22.43 16.30 25.12
N ALA A 412 21.11 16.20 25.37
CA ALA A 412 20.06 16.44 24.35
C ALA A 412 19.65 17.93 24.34
#